data_0f4d7ac54b0722c86a16f2df44e60efd
#
_entry.id   0f4d7ac54b0722c86a16f2df44e60efd
#
_cell.length_a   1.000
_cell.length_b   1.000
_cell.length_c   1.000
_cell.angle_alpha   90.00
_cell.angle_beta   90.00
_cell.angle_gamma   90.00
#
_symmetry.space_group_name_H-M   'P 1'
#
loop_
_entity.id
_entity.type
_entity.pdbx_description
1 polymer ?
#
loop_
_entity_poly.entity_id
_entity_poly.type
_entity_poly.pdbx_seq_one_letter_code
_entity_poly.pdbx_strand_id
1 'polypeptide(L)'
;MAEIKKHYADIIKYKTRAYALSVDSPKQSQAVVSEMMLPFDLLCDVDKNVIALYDLINPFEHGGIAKPAVFIINPGGKICYRSLDDKAYRVDLTHVLNFLKAHYDNPDLTNKEAIDKKWIIPSWKTVRQIMKNMIFRGSLTDWKHYGLFPLKPILIPLKKLQQKMKEKGKSADQN
;
A
#
# COMPACT_ATOMS: atom_id res chain seq x y z
N MET A 1 -6.16 3.35 -5.03
CA MET A 1 -7.33 3.20 -5.94
C MET A 1 -7.23 4.12 -7.17
N ALA A 2 -6.96 5.41 -7.02
CA ALA A 2 -6.86 6.35 -8.17
C ALA A 2 -5.84 5.91 -9.25
N GLU A 3 -4.68 5.43 -8.87
CA GLU A 3 -3.67 4.91 -9.80
C GLU A 3 -4.17 3.66 -10.54
N ILE A 4 -4.83 2.72 -9.83
CA ILE A 4 -5.43 1.52 -10.45
C ILE A 4 -6.52 1.93 -11.46
N LYS A 5 -7.39 2.89 -11.10
CA LYS A 5 -8.41 3.43 -12.02
C LYS A 5 -7.76 3.99 -13.29
N LYS A 6 -6.70 4.77 -13.16
CA LYS A 6 -5.98 5.36 -14.28
C LYS A 6 -5.43 4.33 -15.26
N HIS A 7 -4.96 3.20 -14.75
CA HIS A 7 -4.34 2.13 -15.53
C HIS A 7 -5.23 0.89 -15.69
N TYR A 8 -6.54 1.04 -15.45
CA TYR A 8 -7.45 -0.11 -15.47
C TYR A 8 -7.52 -0.80 -16.83
N ALA A 9 -7.49 -0.03 -17.92
CA ALA A 9 -7.45 -0.57 -19.28
C ALA A 9 -6.21 -1.43 -19.53
N ASP A 10 -5.05 -1.03 -19.00
CA ASP A 10 -3.81 -1.79 -19.12
C ASP A 10 -3.89 -3.10 -18.33
N ILE A 11 -4.54 -3.09 -17.15
CA ILE A 11 -4.74 -4.30 -16.32
C ILE A 11 -5.62 -5.31 -17.07
N ILE A 12 -6.74 -4.85 -17.65
CA ILE A 12 -7.66 -5.71 -18.41
C ILE A 12 -6.99 -6.31 -19.65
N LYS A 13 -6.10 -5.57 -20.30
CA LYS A 13 -5.34 -6.05 -21.47
C LYS A 13 -4.61 -7.37 -21.19
N TYR A 14 -4.16 -7.56 -19.95
CA TYR A 14 -3.50 -8.81 -19.53
C TYR A 14 -4.48 -9.82 -18.90
N LYS A 15 -5.77 -9.79 -19.30
CA LYS A 15 -6.82 -10.69 -18.81
C LYS A 15 -6.93 -10.75 -17.28
N THR A 16 -6.59 -9.65 -16.62
CA THR A 16 -6.60 -9.53 -15.16
C THR A 16 -7.79 -8.70 -14.72
N ARG A 17 -8.46 -9.14 -13.65
CA ARG A 17 -9.50 -8.37 -12.96
C ARG A 17 -8.88 -7.70 -11.74
N ALA A 18 -9.21 -6.43 -11.52
CA ALA A 18 -8.82 -5.72 -10.32
C ALA A 18 -9.97 -5.74 -9.31
N TYR A 19 -9.63 -5.94 -8.05
CA TYR A 19 -10.51 -5.77 -6.90
C TYR A 19 -9.78 -4.92 -5.87
N ALA A 20 -10.50 -4.08 -5.16
CA ALA A 20 -10.00 -3.48 -3.92
C ALA A 20 -10.72 -4.14 -2.74
N LEU A 21 -10.08 -4.12 -1.57
CA LEU A 21 -10.67 -4.66 -0.34
C LEU A 21 -10.47 -3.64 0.77
N SER A 22 -11.54 -3.40 1.53
CA SER A 22 -11.56 -2.51 2.68
C SER A 22 -12.28 -3.17 3.86
N VAL A 23 -11.99 -2.74 5.06
CA VAL A 23 -12.72 -3.12 6.29
C VAL A 23 -13.95 -2.24 6.53
N ASP A 24 -14.22 -1.30 5.63
CA ASP A 24 -15.38 -0.42 5.71
C ASP A 24 -16.69 -1.17 5.45
N SER A 25 -17.79 -0.61 5.96
CA SER A 25 -19.11 -1.17 5.71
C SER A 25 -19.49 -1.06 4.22
N PRO A 26 -20.42 -1.90 3.74
CA PRO A 26 -20.89 -1.83 2.34
C PRO A 26 -21.40 -0.44 1.93
N LYS A 27 -22.09 0.27 2.85
CA LYS A 27 -22.57 1.64 2.61
C LYS A 27 -21.43 2.64 2.39
N GLN A 28 -20.37 2.55 3.20
CA GLN A 28 -19.19 3.41 3.05
C GLN A 28 -18.43 3.08 1.76
N SER A 29 -18.24 1.80 1.49
CA SER A 29 -17.57 1.32 0.26
C SER A 29 -18.33 1.74 -1.00
N GLN A 30 -19.66 1.64 -1.00
CA GLN A 30 -20.48 2.09 -2.13
C GLN A 30 -20.37 3.60 -2.36
N ALA A 31 -20.31 4.41 -1.29
CA ALA A 31 -20.08 5.85 -1.42
C ALA A 31 -18.73 6.15 -2.07
N VAL A 32 -17.66 5.44 -1.68
CA VAL A 32 -16.33 5.58 -2.28
C VAL A 32 -16.33 5.17 -3.76
N VAL A 33 -16.96 4.04 -4.10
CA VAL A 33 -17.08 3.57 -5.49
C VAL A 33 -17.76 4.62 -6.36
N SER A 34 -18.88 5.18 -5.86
CA SER A 34 -19.65 6.19 -6.59
C SER A 34 -18.90 7.52 -6.73
N GLU A 35 -18.31 8.02 -5.64
CA GLU A 35 -17.56 9.29 -5.63
C GLU A 35 -16.32 9.22 -6.53
N MET A 36 -15.58 8.14 -6.46
CA MET A 36 -14.38 7.95 -7.26
C MET A 36 -14.68 7.39 -8.66
N MET A 37 -15.92 6.99 -8.96
CA MET A 37 -16.29 6.31 -10.20
C MET A 37 -15.31 5.17 -10.52
N LEU A 38 -15.13 4.23 -9.58
CA LEU A 38 -14.20 3.13 -9.75
C LEU A 38 -14.71 2.14 -10.80
N PRO A 39 -13.87 1.72 -11.77
CA PRO A 39 -14.24 0.73 -12.78
C PRO A 39 -14.09 -0.73 -12.31
N PHE A 40 -13.88 -0.95 -11.00
CA PHE A 40 -13.69 -2.24 -10.37
C PHE A 40 -14.37 -2.27 -9.00
N ASP A 41 -14.63 -3.47 -8.50
CA ASP A 41 -15.34 -3.68 -7.25
C ASP A 41 -14.47 -3.38 -6.02
N LEU A 42 -15.12 -2.84 -4.99
CA LEU A 42 -14.58 -2.66 -3.66
C LEU A 42 -15.25 -3.65 -2.71
N LEU A 43 -14.52 -4.69 -2.34
CA LEU A 43 -14.98 -5.75 -1.43
C LEU A 43 -14.92 -5.26 0.02
N CYS A 44 -15.85 -5.73 0.85
CA CYS A 44 -15.98 -5.34 2.25
C CYS A 44 -15.61 -6.51 3.16
N ASP A 45 -14.55 -6.35 3.95
CA ASP A 45 -14.09 -7.31 4.96
C ASP A 45 -14.33 -6.72 6.36
N VAL A 46 -15.59 -6.48 6.69
CA VAL A 46 -16.01 -5.81 7.95
C VAL A 46 -15.50 -6.57 9.17
N ASP A 47 -15.54 -7.89 9.11
CA ASP A 47 -15.09 -8.78 10.20
C ASP A 47 -13.59 -9.00 10.21
N LYS A 48 -12.86 -8.41 9.26
CA LYS A 48 -11.38 -8.47 9.14
C LYS A 48 -10.82 -9.89 8.95
N ASN A 49 -11.63 -10.81 8.47
CA ASN A 49 -11.22 -12.21 8.26
C ASN A 49 -10.19 -12.34 7.14
N VAL A 50 -10.41 -11.64 6.04
CA VAL A 50 -9.51 -11.69 4.88
C VAL A 50 -8.18 -11.00 5.20
N ILE A 51 -8.20 -9.79 5.78
CA ILE A 51 -6.96 -9.10 6.14
C ILE A 51 -6.17 -9.86 7.22
N ALA A 52 -6.84 -10.61 8.10
CA ALA A 52 -6.19 -11.49 9.07
C ALA A 52 -5.48 -12.66 8.35
N LEU A 53 -6.19 -13.32 7.42
CA LEU A 53 -5.65 -14.44 6.64
C LEU A 53 -4.41 -14.06 5.83
N TYR A 54 -4.35 -12.80 5.34
CA TYR A 54 -3.23 -12.28 4.56
C TYR A 54 -2.15 -11.58 5.42
N ASP A 55 -2.23 -11.66 6.76
CA ASP A 55 -1.34 -10.97 7.72
C ASP A 55 -1.24 -9.45 7.49
N LEU A 56 -2.38 -8.84 7.19
CA LEU A 56 -2.48 -7.42 6.87
C LEU A 56 -3.04 -6.56 8.00
N ILE A 57 -3.38 -7.12 9.15
CA ILE A 57 -3.95 -6.33 10.26
C ILE A 57 -2.92 -5.32 10.74
N ASN A 58 -3.33 -4.03 10.74
CA ASN A 58 -2.62 -2.96 11.41
C ASN A 58 -3.36 -2.63 12.73
N PRO A 59 -2.92 -3.17 13.87
CA PRO A 59 -3.65 -3.03 15.13
C PRO A 59 -3.60 -1.60 15.71
N PHE A 60 -2.77 -0.73 15.12
CA PHE A 60 -2.49 0.60 15.63
C PHE A 60 -3.40 1.69 15.04
N GLU A 61 -4.30 1.35 14.13
CA GLU A 61 -5.23 2.29 13.48
C GLU A 61 -6.66 1.82 13.62
N HIS A 62 -7.55 2.69 14.14
CA HIS A 62 -9.00 2.51 14.16
C HIS A 62 -9.49 1.10 14.53
N GLY A 63 -8.88 0.48 15.55
CA GLY A 63 -9.25 -0.88 15.97
C GLY A 63 -8.82 -1.99 14.98
N GLY A 64 -7.85 -1.71 14.14
CA GLY A 64 -7.30 -2.61 13.14
C GLY A 64 -7.89 -2.38 11.75
N ILE A 65 -7.10 -1.77 10.87
CA ILE A 65 -7.38 -1.64 9.44
C ILE A 65 -6.35 -2.46 8.64
N ALA A 66 -6.57 -2.60 7.34
CA ALA A 66 -5.60 -3.28 6.49
C ALA A 66 -4.31 -2.45 6.31
N LYS A 67 -3.15 -3.09 6.45
CA LYS A 67 -1.91 -2.57 5.87
C LYS A 67 -2.08 -2.49 4.35
N PRO A 68 -1.60 -1.42 3.71
CA PRO A 68 -1.67 -1.34 2.26
C PRO A 68 -0.85 -2.47 1.62
N ALA A 69 -1.47 -3.20 0.70
CA ALA A 69 -0.83 -4.31 0.00
C ALA A 69 -1.38 -4.46 -1.42
N VAL A 70 -0.59 -5.06 -2.28
CA VAL A 70 -1.00 -5.48 -3.63
C VAL A 70 -0.65 -6.95 -3.80
N PHE A 71 -1.60 -7.72 -4.28
CA PHE A 71 -1.43 -9.13 -4.63
C PHE A 71 -1.87 -9.36 -6.06
N ILE A 72 -1.18 -10.25 -6.77
CA ILE A 72 -1.66 -10.84 -8.01
C ILE A 72 -1.82 -12.33 -7.75
N ILE A 73 -3.01 -12.82 -8.05
CA ILE A 73 -3.39 -14.22 -7.86
C ILE A 73 -3.65 -14.80 -9.25
N ASN A 74 -3.00 -15.90 -9.57
CA ASN A 74 -3.21 -16.57 -10.84
C ASN A 74 -4.54 -17.36 -10.87
N PRO A 75 -5.00 -17.83 -12.03
CA PRO A 75 -6.23 -18.62 -12.13
C PRO A 75 -6.26 -19.90 -11.29
N GLY A 76 -5.09 -20.43 -10.92
CA GLY A 76 -4.96 -21.58 -10.02
C GLY A 76 -5.05 -21.22 -8.53
N GLY A 77 -5.39 -19.96 -8.17
CA GLY A 77 -5.53 -19.50 -6.79
C GLY A 77 -4.19 -19.25 -6.07
N LYS A 78 -3.06 -19.29 -6.78
CA LYS A 78 -1.74 -19.02 -6.17
C LYS A 78 -1.38 -17.55 -6.27
N ILE A 79 -0.84 -17.01 -5.18
CA ILE A 79 -0.26 -15.66 -5.17
C ILE A 79 1.06 -15.72 -5.94
N CYS A 80 1.11 -15.08 -7.10
CA CYS A 80 2.30 -14.97 -7.94
C CYS A 80 3.06 -13.63 -7.76
N TYR A 81 2.40 -12.61 -7.21
CA TYR A 81 3.02 -11.33 -6.87
C TYR A 81 2.50 -10.83 -5.53
N ARG A 82 3.39 -10.27 -4.72
CA ARG A 82 3.05 -9.65 -3.44
C ARG A 82 3.89 -8.39 -3.22
N SER A 83 3.24 -7.32 -2.81
CA SER A 83 3.90 -6.14 -2.24
C SER A 83 3.15 -5.72 -0.98
N LEU A 84 3.88 -5.60 0.12
CA LEU A 84 3.42 -5.04 1.37
C LEU A 84 3.97 -3.62 1.49
N ASP A 85 3.07 -2.66 1.64
CA ASP A 85 3.45 -1.26 1.70
C ASP A 85 3.47 -0.76 3.13
N ASP A 86 4.38 0.17 3.43
CA ASP A 86 4.32 0.94 4.66
C ASP A 86 3.43 2.19 4.45
N LYS A 87 3.10 2.88 5.55
CA LYS A 87 2.25 4.09 5.54
C LYS A 87 2.77 5.20 4.62
N ALA A 88 4.11 5.32 4.50
CA ALA A 88 4.76 6.34 3.68
C ALA A 88 5.13 5.86 2.27
N TYR A 89 4.95 4.58 2.00
CA TYR A 89 5.33 3.97 0.74
C TYR A 89 4.11 3.35 0.07
N ARG A 90 4.14 3.36 -1.25
CA ARG A 90 3.19 2.61 -2.08
C ARG A 90 3.97 1.97 -3.22
N VAL A 91 3.56 0.79 -3.60
CA VAL A 91 4.12 0.16 -4.79
C VAL A 91 3.87 1.07 -5.99
N ASP A 92 4.90 1.27 -6.81
CA ASP A 92 4.70 1.92 -8.09
C ASP A 92 3.93 0.95 -9.00
N LEU A 93 2.77 1.39 -9.48
CA LEU A 93 1.92 0.55 -10.32
C LEU A 93 2.61 0.11 -11.61
N THR A 94 3.62 0.84 -12.06
CA THR A 94 4.48 0.45 -13.19
C THR A 94 5.10 -0.93 -12.96
N HIS A 95 5.55 -1.23 -11.75
CA HIS A 95 6.10 -2.57 -11.43
C HIS A 95 5.02 -3.65 -11.51
N VAL A 96 3.81 -3.36 -11.03
CA VAL A 96 2.67 -4.28 -11.13
C VAL A 96 2.32 -4.56 -12.59
N LEU A 97 2.26 -3.52 -13.43
CA LEU A 97 1.97 -3.65 -14.86
C LEU A 97 3.07 -4.40 -15.61
N ASN A 98 4.32 -4.12 -15.32
CA ASN A 98 5.46 -4.84 -15.91
C ASN A 98 5.44 -6.32 -15.50
N PHE A 99 5.11 -6.61 -14.24
CA PHE A 99 4.94 -7.99 -13.79
C PHE A 99 3.75 -8.67 -14.51
N LEU A 100 2.60 -8.01 -14.61
CA LEU A 100 1.43 -8.55 -15.32
C LEU A 100 1.77 -8.89 -16.77
N LYS A 101 2.50 -8.01 -17.46
CA LYS A 101 2.98 -8.27 -18.82
C LYS A 101 3.88 -9.50 -18.88
N ALA A 102 4.92 -9.53 -18.04
CA ALA A 102 5.88 -10.65 -18.01
C ALA A 102 5.21 -11.98 -17.61
N HIS A 103 4.28 -11.94 -16.66
CA HIS A 103 3.52 -13.13 -16.23
C HIS A 103 2.51 -13.59 -17.29
N TYR A 104 1.95 -12.66 -18.08
CA TYR A 104 1.09 -13.02 -19.21
C TYR A 104 1.84 -13.80 -20.29
N ASP A 105 3.10 -13.42 -20.54
CA ASP A 105 4.00 -14.09 -21.47
C ASP A 105 4.61 -15.38 -20.88
N ASN A 106 4.77 -15.44 -19.54
CA ASN A 106 5.31 -16.58 -18.81
C ASN A 106 4.51 -16.83 -17.50
N PRO A 107 3.48 -17.69 -17.52
CA PRO A 107 2.58 -17.94 -16.39
C PRO A 107 3.24 -18.54 -15.13
N ASP A 108 4.42 -19.13 -15.24
CA ASP A 108 5.18 -19.68 -14.12
C ASP A 108 5.99 -18.62 -13.36
N LEU A 109 6.07 -17.42 -13.91
CA LEU A 109 6.77 -16.31 -13.27
C LEU A 109 6.11 -15.96 -11.93
N THR A 110 6.93 -15.88 -10.88
CA THR A 110 6.49 -15.43 -9.55
C THR A 110 7.40 -14.33 -9.04
N ASN A 111 6.79 -13.31 -8.44
CA ASN A 111 7.51 -12.28 -7.70
C ASN A 111 6.74 -12.00 -6.41
N LYS A 112 7.30 -12.44 -5.30
CA LYS A 112 6.63 -12.37 -3.99
C LYS A 112 6.70 -10.99 -3.33
N GLU A 113 7.57 -10.10 -3.81
CA GLU A 113 7.76 -8.78 -3.21
C GLU A 113 8.21 -7.75 -4.24
N ALA A 114 7.57 -6.58 -4.26
CA ALA A 114 8.02 -5.46 -5.08
C ALA A 114 9.27 -4.83 -4.45
N ILE A 115 10.30 -4.63 -5.28
CA ILE A 115 11.59 -4.11 -4.85
C ILE A 115 11.54 -2.59 -4.66
N ASP A 116 10.83 -1.89 -5.54
CA ASP A 116 10.75 -0.44 -5.54
C ASP A 116 9.38 0.05 -5.11
N LYS A 117 9.37 0.93 -4.12
CA LYS A 117 8.17 1.57 -3.59
C LYS A 117 8.24 3.07 -3.82
N LYS A 118 7.18 3.63 -4.35
CA LYS A 118 7.07 5.06 -4.57
C LYS A 118 6.84 5.80 -3.26
N TRP A 119 7.66 6.80 -2.96
CA TRP A 119 7.43 7.71 -1.86
C TRP A 119 6.19 8.55 -2.10
N ILE A 120 5.29 8.56 -1.14
CA ILE A 120 4.16 9.48 -1.13
C ILE A 120 4.50 10.60 -0.17
N ILE A 121 4.82 11.77 -0.73
CA ILE A 121 4.97 13.00 0.04
C ILE A 121 3.59 13.65 0.08
N PRO A 122 2.92 13.68 1.24
CA PRO A 122 1.62 14.31 1.34
C PRO A 122 1.76 15.82 1.07
N SER A 123 0.82 16.37 0.31
CA SER A 123 0.75 17.83 0.10
C SER A 123 0.54 18.56 1.44
N TRP A 124 0.94 19.83 1.52
CA TRP A 124 0.66 20.67 2.70
C TRP A 124 -0.83 20.69 3.06
N LYS A 125 -1.70 20.69 2.06
CA LYS A 125 -3.15 20.62 2.25
C LYS A 125 -3.55 19.32 2.96
N THR A 126 -2.99 18.21 2.53
CA THR A 126 -3.23 16.88 3.12
C THR A 126 -2.68 16.79 4.55
N VAL A 127 -1.45 17.30 4.79
CA VAL A 127 -0.83 17.35 6.12
C VAL A 127 -1.71 18.17 7.07
N ARG A 128 -2.14 19.36 6.64
CA ARG A 128 -3.01 20.24 7.44
C ARG A 128 -4.35 19.57 7.76
N GLN A 129 -4.95 18.84 6.82
CA GLN A 129 -6.19 18.12 7.05
C GLN A 129 -6.00 16.95 8.03
N ILE A 130 -4.91 16.20 7.92
CA ILE A 130 -4.55 15.12 8.87
C ILE A 130 -4.37 15.72 10.26
N MET A 131 -3.60 16.79 10.40
CA MET A 131 -3.38 17.48 11.67
C MET A 131 -4.70 17.97 12.28
N LYS A 132 -5.56 18.59 11.48
CA LYS A 132 -6.89 19.02 11.94
C LYS A 132 -7.73 17.86 12.43
N ASN A 133 -7.77 16.77 11.69
CA ASN A 133 -8.52 15.57 12.08
C ASN A 133 -7.97 14.95 13.38
N MET A 134 -6.65 14.92 13.53
CA MET A 134 -5.99 14.43 14.75
C MET A 134 -6.37 15.29 15.98
N ILE A 135 -6.38 16.61 15.85
CA ILE A 135 -6.72 17.53 16.96
C ILE A 135 -8.18 17.37 17.38
N PHE A 136 -9.11 17.25 16.41
CA PHE A 136 -10.55 17.25 16.70
C PHE A 136 -11.17 15.86 16.88
N ARG A 137 -10.55 14.80 16.37
CA ARG A 137 -11.11 13.44 16.35
C ARG A 137 -10.12 12.33 16.71
N GLY A 138 -8.86 12.68 16.92
CA GLY A 138 -7.80 11.71 17.18
C GLY A 138 -7.83 11.18 18.61
N SER A 139 -7.56 9.89 18.77
CA SER A 139 -7.30 9.26 20.06
C SER A 139 -5.83 9.48 20.49
N LEU A 140 -5.52 9.23 21.77
CA LEU A 140 -4.14 9.23 22.28
C LEU A 140 -3.24 8.23 21.50
N THR A 141 -3.82 7.12 21.03
CA THR A 141 -3.13 6.12 20.22
C THR A 141 -2.78 6.69 18.84
N ASP A 142 -3.69 7.46 18.22
CA ASP A 142 -3.44 8.13 16.96
C ASP A 142 -2.32 9.17 17.09
N TRP A 143 -2.32 9.94 18.17
CA TRP A 143 -1.26 10.90 18.48
C TRP A 143 0.10 10.25 18.65
N LYS A 144 0.19 9.15 19.38
CA LYS A 144 1.41 8.37 19.55
C LYS A 144 1.93 7.83 18.21
N HIS A 145 1.04 7.46 17.33
CA HIS A 145 1.37 6.80 16.08
C HIS A 145 1.63 7.78 14.92
N TYR A 146 0.88 8.87 14.84
CA TYR A 146 0.89 9.85 13.77
C TYR A 146 1.51 11.20 14.11
N GLY A 147 1.75 11.49 15.38
CA GLY A 147 2.31 12.78 15.80
C GLY A 147 3.61 13.15 15.08
N LEU A 148 4.42 12.14 14.69
CA LEU A 148 5.62 12.29 13.88
C LEU A 148 5.41 12.04 12.38
N PHE A 149 4.18 11.77 11.95
CA PHE A 149 3.90 11.43 10.54
C PHE A 149 4.38 12.51 9.54
N PRO A 150 4.20 13.82 9.79
CA PRO A 150 4.73 14.84 8.90
C PRO A 150 6.26 14.84 8.76
N LEU A 151 6.97 14.34 9.78
CA LEU A 151 8.42 14.26 9.81
C LEU A 151 8.97 12.94 9.28
N LYS A 152 8.14 11.90 9.16
CA LYS A 152 8.57 10.59 8.64
C LYS A 152 9.20 10.64 7.25
N PRO A 153 8.66 11.40 6.27
CA PRO A 153 9.29 11.56 4.97
C PRO A 153 10.72 12.09 5.04
N ILE A 154 11.04 12.86 6.07
CA ILE A 154 12.37 13.44 6.29
C ILE A 154 13.26 12.48 7.09
N LEU A 155 12.70 11.83 8.12
CA LEU A 155 13.47 11.00 9.06
C LEU A 155 13.88 9.64 8.49
N ILE A 156 13.05 9.05 7.62
CA ILE A 156 13.36 7.72 7.04
C ILE A 156 14.53 7.76 6.06
N PRO A 157 14.64 8.74 5.12
CA PRO A 157 15.83 8.87 4.28
C PRO A 157 17.09 9.11 5.06
N LEU A 158 17.03 9.94 6.12
CA LEU A 158 18.19 10.20 7.00
C LEU A 158 18.67 8.92 7.70
N LYS A 159 17.75 8.09 8.23
CA LYS A 159 18.09 6.79 8.83
C LYS A 159 18.72 5.84 7.82
N LYS A 160 18.18 5.75 6.60
CA LYS A 160 18.75 4.92 5.50
C LYS A 160 20.12 5.42 5.08
N LEU A 161 20.32 6.74 5.03
CA LEU A 161 21.60 7.34 4.69
C LEU A 161 22.64 7.00 5.78
N GLN A 162 22.27 7.13 7.05
CA GLN A 162 23.14 6.75 8.19
C GLN A 162 23.48 5.26 8.18
N GLN A 163 22.54 4.39 7.82
CA GLN A 163 22.78 2.95 7.72
C GLN A 163 23.75 2.63 6.58
N LYS A 164 23.56 3.22 5.40
CA LYS A 164 24.50 3.09 4.28
C LYS A 164 25.90 3.61 4.59
N MET A 165 26.00 4.69 5.34
CA MET A 165 27.31 5.22 5.77
C MET A 165 27.99 4.27 6.76
N LYS A 166 27.26 3.65 7.70
CA LYS A 166 27.79 2.64 8.62
C LYS A 166 28.25 1.37 7.90
N GLU A 167 27.52 0.94 6.87
CA GLU A 167 27.88 -0.23 6.06
C GLU A 167 29.16 0.04 5.24
N LYS A 168 29.30 1.24 4.66
CA LYS A 168 30.51 1.67 3.95
C LYS A 168 31.72 1.82 4.88
N GLY A 169 31.53 2.31 6.11
CA GLY A 169 32.60 2.40 7.10
C GLY A 169 33.16 1.03 7.50
N LYS A 170 32.27 0.03 7.67
CA LYS A 170 32.69 -1.33 8.00
C LYS A 170 33.43 -2.05 6.87
N SER A 171 33.16 -1.72 5.62
CA SER A 171 33.89 -2.30 4.47
C SER A 171 35.26 -1.65 4.24
N ALA A 172 35.50 -0.46 4.78
CA ALA A 172 36.80 0.23 4.69
C ALA A 172 37.79 -0.24 5.78
N ASP A 173 37.28 -0.76 6.90
CA ASP A 173 38.12 -1.28 8.00
C ASP A 173 38.53 -2.76 7.83
N GLN A 174 38.11 -3.41 6.73
CA GLN A 174 38.43 -4.82 6.42
C GLN A 174 39.42 -4.99 5.23
N ASN A 175 39.99 -3.91 4.71
CA ASN A 175 41.07 -3.89 3.72
C ASN A 175 42.29 -3.17 4.31
#